data_789f34c1c78ce357760516fe6b3428bc
#
_entry.id   789f34c1c78ce357760516fe6b3428bc
#
_cell.length_a   1.000
_cell.length_b   1.000
_cell.length_c   1.000
_cell.angle_alpha   90.00
_cell.angle_beta   90.00
_cell.angle_gamma   90.00
#
_symmetry.space_group_name_H-M   'P 1'
#
loop_
_entity.id
_entity.type
_entity.pdbx_description
1 polymer ?
#
loop_
_entity_poly.entity_id
_entity_poly.type
_entity_poly.pdbx_seq_one_letter_code
_entity_poly.pdbx_strand_id
1 'polypeptide(L)'
;MMAKTLFKTLSMATGVSTAMLLVGFSSNALAMSPFQASYQFAYNGKNLGTATRTLSQSGNNWTYVFAAKAAAIASASETSRFSFTNGQINSSSFSRTSKVLVHNDTMTINFNPNNKTINTKKKDQARSFPWKAGALDELNAELQVREDLKGAGLKSSYLIADAKGLDARRFVKQGTESIKTPAGTYNTVKVVLTHDNGEKSSIFWLAPQLDYLPVKMSHVDGKTSYNLTLTSYKK
;
A
#
# COMPACT_ATOMS: atom_id res chain seq x y z
N MET A 1 47.11 -6.27 75.18
CA MET A 1 48.20 -5.35 75.18
C MET A 1 48.03 -4.35 74.06
N MET A 2 47.81 -3.10 74.44
CA MET A 2 48.07 -1.87 73.71
C MET A 2 47.54 -1.76 72.26
N ALA A 3 46.69 -0.89 71.94
CA ALA A 3 46.44 0.55 72.21
C ALA A 3 46.63 1.35 70.89
N LYS A 4 45.64 2.24 70.73
CA LYS A 4 45.75 3.54 70.05
C LYS A 4 45.69 3.54 68.50
N THR A 5 45.11 4.47 67.78
CA THR A 5 44.36 5.71 68.06
C THR A 5 43.86 6.24 66.71
N LEU A 6 42.63 6.74 66.74
CA LEU A 6 42.08 7.85 65.92
C LEU A 6 42.91 8.38 64.73
N PHE A 7 42.26 8.51 63.55
CA PHE A 7 42.01 9.84 62.98
C PHE A 7 40.84 9.85 62.02
N LYS A 8 39.89 10.73 62.29
CA LYS A 8 38.84 11.17 61.40
C LYS A 8 39.48 11.97 60.26
N THR A 9 39.05 11.65 59.00
CA THR A 9 39.06 12.66 57.97
C THR A 9 37.76 12.53 57.18
N LEU A 10 36.99 13.59 57.30
CA LEU A 10 35.75 13.87 56.58
C LEU A 10 36.16 14.23 55.14
N SER A 11 35.75 13.40 54.16
CA SER A 11 35.85 13.75 52.73
C SER A 11 34.48 13.91 52.16
N MET A 12 34.06 15.13 51.93
CA MET A 12 32.89 15.49 51.16
C MET A 12 33.09 15.05 49.71
N ALA A 13 32.41 14.02 49.26
CA ALA A 13 32.30 13.69 47.87
C ALA A 13 31.04 14.39 47.31
N THR A 14 31.29 15.49 46.60
CA THR A 14 30.32 16.17 45.76
C THR A 14 29.90 15.22 44.63
N GLY A 15 28.72 14.63 44.78
CA GLY A 15 28.10 13.84 43.72
C GLY A 15 27.62 14.75 42.58
N VAL A 16 28.35 14.77 41.46
CA VAL A 16 27.85 15.32 40.22
C VAL A 16 26.89 14.32 39.61
N SER A 17 25.59 14.55 39.82
CA SER A 17 24.55 13.81 39.13
C SER A 17 24.51 14.25 37.67
N THR A 18 25.13 13.48 36.79
CA THR A 18 24.99 13.64 35.34
C THR A 18 23.60 13.16 34.94
N ALA A 19 22.67 14.11 34.85
CA ALA A 19 21.37 13.83 34.21
C ALA A 19 21.60 13.54 32.73
N MET A 20 21.58 12.25 32.35
CA MET A 20 21.48 11.86 30.94
C MET A 20 20.12 12.29 30.44
N LEU A 21 20.07 13.40 29.70
CA LEU A 21 18.93 13.75 28.83
C LEU A 21 18.86 12.68 27.72
N LEU A 22 17.99 11.71 27.91
CA LEU A 22 17.52 10.85 26.84
C LEU A 22 16.72 11.73 25.86
N VAL A 23 17.40 12.28 24.86
CA VAL A 23 16.77 12.86 23.69
C VAL A 23 16.12 11.70 22.95
N GLY A 24 14.85 11.47 23.26
CA GLY A 24 14.01 10.56 22.50
C GLY A 24 13.91 11.07 21.07
N PHE A 25 14.65 10.48 20.14
CA PHE A 25 14.38 10.64 18.73
C PHE A 25 13.00 10.02 18.48
N SER A 26 11.97 10.85 18.55
CA SER A 26 10.67 10.51 17.97
C SER A 26 10.91 10.35 16.49
N SER A 27 11.14 9.11 16.02
CA SER A 27 11.02 8.80 14.62
C SER A 27 9.58 9.13 14.25
N ASN A 28 9.37 10.28 13.59
CA ASN A 28 8.12 10.55 12.90
C ASN A 28 7.96 9.42 11.87
N ALA A 29 7.32 8.34 12.26
CA ALA A 29 6.80 7.38 11.31
C ALA A 29 5.95 8.22 10.36
N LEU A 30 6.34 8.32 9.09
CA LEU A 30 5.60 9.05 8.07
C LEU A 30 4.22 8.40 8.00
N ALA A 31 3.26 9.03 8.70
CA ALA A 31 1.90 8.53 8.77
C ALA A 31 1.30 8.55 7.35
N MET A 32 0.51 7.54 7.04
CA MET A 32 -0.28 7.54 5.82
C MET A 32 -1.10 8.83 5.75
N SER A 33 -1.14 9.49 4.59
CA SER A 33 -1.82 10.78 4.41
C SER A 33 -2.85 10.70 3.29
N PRO A 34 -4.02 11.32 3.43
CA PRO A 34 -4.98 11.47 2.34
C PRO A 34 -4.34 12.11 1.10
N PHE A 35 -4.78 11.69 -0.08
CA PHE A 35 -4.33 12.26 -1.34
C PHE A 35 -5.34 12.04 -2.46
N GLN A 36 -5.17 12.81 -3.53
CA GLN A 36 -5.82 12.59 -4.82
C GLN A 36 -4.77 12.63 -5.93
N ALA A 37 -4.78 11.63 -6.80
CA ALA A 37 -3.91 11.53 -7.97
C ALA A 37 -4.73 11.26 -9.22
N SER A 38 -4.38 11.93 -10.31
CA SER A 38 -5.01 11.73 -11.62
C SER A 38 -3.99 11.15 -12.60
N TYR A 39 -4.46 10.31 -13.50
CA TYR A 39 -3.64 9.58 -14.46
C TYR A 39 -4.24 9.65 -15.85
N GLN A 40 -3.38 9.63 -16.84
CA GLN A 40 -3.71 9.21 -18.19
C GLN A 40 -3.81 7.69 -18.21
N PHE A 41 -4.89 7.17 -18.79
CA PHE A 41 -5.14 5.74 -18.96
C PHE A 41 -4.94 5.34 -20.42
N ALA A 42 -4.07 4.35 -20.65
CA ALA A 42 -3.86 3.76 -21.95
C ALA A 42 -4.19 2.27 -21.96
N TYR A 43 -4.77 1.80 -23.05
CA TYR A 43 -5.06 0.40 -23.33
C TYR A 43 -4.43 0.01 -24.67
N ASN A 44 -3.64 -1.06 -24.68
CA ASN A 44 -2.87 -1.51 -25.86
C ASN A 44 -2.12 -0.37 -26.54
N GLY A 45 -1.45 0.47 -25.74
CA GLY A 45 -0.63 1.59 -26.21
C GLY A 45 -1.42 2.82 -26.67
N LYS A 46 -2.75 2.78 -26.71
CA LYS A 46 -3.59 3.93 -27.09
C LYS A 46 -4.14 4.63 -25.86
N ASN A 47 -3.97 5.94 -25.79
CA ASN A 47 -4.60 6.76 -24.76
C ASN A 47 -6.10 6.78 -24.97
N LEU A 48 -6.86 6.20 -24.05
CA LEU A 48 -8.30 6.08 -24.16
C LEU A 48 -9.07 6.88 -23.12
N GLY A 49 -8.39 7.39 -22.09
CA GLY A 49 -9.11 8.08 -21.04
C GLY A 49 -8.28 8.48 -19.83
N THR A 50 -8.94 8.53 -18.69
CA THR A 50 -8.36 8.99 -17.42
C THR A 50 -8.62 7.98 -16.32
N ALA A 51 -7.75 8.02 -15.29
CA ALA A 51 -8.01 7.32 -14.04
C ALA A 51 -7.68 8.23 -12.85
N THR A 52 -8.25 7.92 -11.70
CA THR A 52 -7.99 8.62 -10.44
C THR A 52 -7.72 7.61 -9.33
N ARG A 53 -6.90 8.04 -8.37
CA ARG A 53 -6.70 7.37 -7.09
C ARG A 53 -6.97 8.37 -5.99
N THR A 54 -7.82 8.01 -5.03
CA THR A 54 -8.18 8.87 -3.91
C THR A 54 -8.06 8.08 -2.62
N LEU A 55 -7.24 8.55 -1.71
CA LEU A 55 -7.15 8.03 -0.35
C LEU A 55 -7.76 9.05 0.60
N SER A 56 -8.71 8.64 1.40
CA SER A 56 -9.41 9.48 2.39
C SER A 56 -9.46 8.79 3.73
N GLN A 57 -9.58 9.60 4.81
CA GLN A 57 -9.67 9.13 6.19
C GLN A 57 -10.86 9.74 6.88
N SER A 58 -11.55 8.95 7.69
CA SER A 58 -12.59 9.38 8.61
C SER A 58 -12.44 8.64 9.93
N GLY A 59 -11.97 9.34 10.98
CA GLY A 59 -11.56 8.71 12.22
C GLY A 59 -10.47 7.64 11.96
N ASN A 60 -10.68 6.42 12.45
CA ASN A 60 -9.75 5.31 12.26
C ASN A 60 -9.97 4.56 10.92
N ASN A 61 -10.97 4.95 10.15
CA ASN A 61 -11.33 4.27 8.91
C ASN A 61 -10.73 4.98 7.71
N TRP A 62 -10.14 4.19 6.83
CA TRP A 62 -9.56 4.62 5.56
C TRP A 62 -10.37 4.07 4.40
N THR A 63 -10.46 4.87 3.34
CA THR A 63 -11.07 4.45 2.08
C THR A 63 -10.11 4.78 0.94
N TYR A 64 -9.75 3.76 0.15
CA TYR A 64 -8.94 3.92 -1.04
C TYR A 64 -9.75 3.57 -2.28
N VAL A 65 -9.86 4.53 -3.19
CA VAL A 65 -10.66 4.40 -4.41
C VAL A 65 -9.76 4.53 -5.64
N PHE A 66 -9.89 3.58 -6.55
CA PHE A 66 -9.42 3.68 -7.92
C PHE A 66 -10.63 3.80 -8.85
N ALA A 67 -10.61 4.75 -9.78
CA ALA A 67 -11.64 4.88 -10.80
C ALA A 67 -10.98 5.17 -12.14
N ALA A 68 -11.46 4.51 -13.21
CA ALA A 68 -10.99 4.73 -14.58
C ALA A 68 -12.17 4.87 -15.52
N LYS A 69 -11.99 5.72 -16.54
CA LYS A 69 -12.96 5.90 -17.63
C LYS A 69 -12.20 5.91 -18.95
N ALA A 70 -12.68 5.12 -19.92
CA ALA A 70 -12.12 5.04 -21.25
C ALA A 70 -13.20 5.44 -22.26
N ALA A 71 -13.17 6.69 -22.73
CA ALA A 71 -14.20 7.31 -23.56
C ALA A 71 -15.62 7.09 -22.95
N ALA A 72 -16.66 6.95 -23.80
CA ALA A 72 -18.00 6.62 -23.33
C ALA A 72 -18.26 5.11 -23.23
N ILE A 73 -17.26 4.27 -23.50
CA ILE A 73 -17.44 2.83 -23.74
C ILE A 73 -17.06 1.94 -22.56
N ALA A 74 -16.19 2.43 -21.64
CA ALA A 74 -15.77 1.63 -20.50
C ALA A 74 -15.52 2.47 -19.26
N SER A 75 -15.81 1.90 -18.09
CA SER A 75 -15.47 2.44 -16.78
C SER A 75 -15.17 1.33 -15.80
N ALA A 76 -14.31 1.62 -14.82
CA ALA A 76 -14.07 0.76 -13.67
C ALA A 76 -14.01 1.60 -12.41
N SER A 77 -14.51 1.06 -11.30
CA SER A 77 -14.36 1.63 -9.97
C SER A 77 -14.05 0.53 -8.98
N GLU A 78 -13.03 0.74 -8.18
CA GLU A 78 -12.62 -0.16 -7.11
C GLU A 78 -12.55 0.66 -5.82
N THR A 79 -13.03 0.09 -4.73
CA THR A 79 -13.04 0.73 -3.42
C THR A 79 -12.61 -0.26 -2.36
N SER A 80 -11.53 0.04 -1.65
CA SER A 80 -11.09 -0.68 -0.45
C SER A 80 -11.40 0.14 0.78
N ARG A 81 -11.87 -0.53 1.85
CA ARG A 81 -12.00 0.04 3.19
C ARG A 81 -11.14 -0.74 4.16
N PHE A 82 -10.49 -0.03 5.07
CA PHE A 82 -9.53 -0.64 6.00
C PHE A 82 -9.28 0.24 7.21
N SER A 83 -8.65 -0.31 8.24
CA SER A 83 -7.97 0.45 9.29
C SER A 83 -6.46 0.31 9.14
N PHE A 84 -5.71 1.29 9.67
CA PHE A 84 -4.25 1.31 9.62
C PHE A 84 -3.71 1.43 11.05
N THR A 85 -2.92 0.47 11.48
CA THR A 85 -2.39 0.40 12.85
C THR A 85 -1.00 -0.22 12.82
N ASN A 86 -0.04 0.44 13.46
CA ASN A 86 1.34 -0.06 13.59
C ASN A 86 1.99 -0.43 12.24
N GLY A 87 1.77 0.38 11.20
CA GLY A 87 2.32 0.12 9.87
C GLY A 87 1.59 -0.97 9.08
N GLN A 88 0.50 -1.53 9.61
CA GLN A 88 -0.24 -2.62 8.97
C GLN A 88 -1.65 -2.17 8.55
N ILE A 89 -2.01 -2.52 7.34
CA ILE A 89 -3.36 -2.38 6.80
C ILE A 89 -4.19 -3.60 7.21
N ASN A 90 -5.35 -3.33 7.81
CA ASN A 90 -6.35 -4.35 8.17
C ASN A 90 -7.56 -4.14 7.26
N SER A 91 -7.63 -4.90 6.17
CA SER A 91 -8.72 -4.83 5.21
C SER A 91 -10.06 -5.20 5.84
N SER A 92 -11.11 -4.42 5.56
CA SER A 92 -12.49 -4.72 5.98
C SER A 92 -13.37 -5.10 4.80
N SER A 93 -13.29 -4.36 3.70
CA SER A 93 -14.07 -4.69 2.51
C SER A 93 -13.42 -4.16 1.23
N PHE A 94 -13.71 -4.84 0.14
CA PHE A 94 -13.38 -4.40 -1.22
C PHE A 94 -14.59 -4.55 -2.12
N SER A 95 -14.77 -3.61 -3.04
CA SER A 95 -15.77 -3.70 -4.10
C SER A 95 -15.17 -3.25 -5.43
N ARG A 96 -15.52 -3.94 -6.50
CA ARG A 96 -15.19 -3.57 -7.88
C ARG A 96 -16.44 -3.60 -8.73
N THR A 97 -16.62 -2.57 -9.54
CA THR A 97 -17.61 -2.52 -10.61
C THR A 97 -16.87 -2.13 -11.88
N SER A 98 -17.06 -2.89 -12.94
CA SER A 98 -16.56 -2.52 -14.26
C SER A 98 -17.68 -2.64 -15.29
N LYS A 99 -17.68 -1.70 -16.23
CA LYS A 99 -18.63 -1.64 -17.33
C LYS A 99 -17.86 -1.52 -18.63
N VAL A 100 -18.13 -2.40 -19.58
CA VAL A 100 -17.60 -2.32 -20.94
C VAL A 100 -18.78 -2.47 -21.88
N LEU A 101 -19.13 -1.40 -22.58
CA LEU A 101 -20.35 -1.31 -23.40
C LEU A 101 -21.59 -1.65 -22.54
N VAL A 102 -22.24 -2.78 -22.84
CA VAL A 102 -23.44 -3.29 -22.14
C VAL A 102 -23.11 -4.33 -21.05
N HIS A 103 -21.84 -4.75 -20.93
CA HIS A 103 -21.43 -5.77 -19.97
C HIS A 103 -21.00 -5.13 -18.66
N ASN A 104 -21.65 -5.57 -17.56
CA ASN A 104 -21.27 -5.20 -16.21
C ASN A 104 -20.63 -6.39 -15.49
N ASP A 105 -19.53 -6.16 -14.79
CA ASP A 105 -18.92 -7.12 -13.87
C ASP A 105 -18.80 -6.49 -12.49
N THR A 106 -19.23 -7.21 -11.46
CA THR A 106 -19.17 -6.76 -10.07
C THR A 106 -18.48 -7.81 -9.22
N MET A 107 -17.69 -7.35 -8.27
CA MET A 107 -17.04 -8.20 -7.28
C MET A 107 -17.03 -7.50 -5.91
N THR A 108 -17.29 -8.28 -4.86
CA THR A 108 -17.12 -7.83 -3.47
C THR A 108 -16.29 -8.83 -2.69
N ILE A 109 -15.52 -8.32 -1.72
CA ILE A 109 -14.77 -9.11 -0.74
C ILE A 109 -15.07 -8.50 0.61
N ASN A 110 -15.46 -9.33 1.60
CA ASN A 110 -15.65 -8.94 2.99
C ASN A 110 -14.71 -9.75 3.87
N PHE A 111 -13.86 -9.06 4.62
CA PHE A 111 -12.92 -9.66 5.56
C PHE A 111 -13.54 -9.68 6.94
N ASN A 112 -13.69 -10.86 7.52
CA ASN A 112 -14.24 -11.03 8.87
C ASN A 112 -13.25 -11.75 9.78
N PRO A 113 -12.37 -11.01 10.48
CA PRO A 113 -11.39 -11.61 11.37
C PRO A 113 -12.03 -12.31 12.58
N ASN A 114 -13.20 -11.86 13.05
CA ASN A 114 -13.89 -12.45 14.20
C ASN A 114 -14.41 -13.87 13.86
N ASN A 115 -15.00 -14.03 12.69
CA ASN A 115 -15.49 -15.34 12.21
C ASN A 115 -14.41 -16.11 11.45
N LYS A 116 -13.20 -15.55 11.31
CA LYS A 116 -12.07 -16.12 10.55
C LYS A 116 -12.46 -16.50 9.12
N THR A 117 -13.25 -15.65 8.45
CA THR A 117 -13.71 -15.88 7.07
C THR A 117 -13.42 -14.69 6.18
N ILE A 118 -13.20 -14.97 4.91
CA ILE A 118 -13.25 -14.02 3.80
C ILE A 118 -14.39 -14.48 2.88
N ASN A 119 -15.37 -13.60 2.70
CA ASN A 119 -16.51 -13.87 1.86
C ASN A 119 -16.42 -13.06 0.57
N THR A 120 -16.51 -13.72 -0.57
CA THR A 120 -16.45 -13.08 -1.88
C THR A 120 -17.71 -13.33 -2.66
N LYS A 121 -18.08 -12.35 -3.49
CA LYS A 121 -19.14 -12.51 -4.48
C LYS A 121 -18.67 -11.88 -5.78
N LYS A 122 -18.67 -12.66 -6.87
CA LYS A 122 -18.41 -12.17 -8.22
C LYS A 122 -19.58 -12.58 -9.10
N LYS A 123 -20.33 -11.59 -9.62
CA LYS A 123 -21.64 -11.82 -10.25
C LYS A 123 -22.51 -12.65 -9.30
N ASP A 124 -22.99 -13.82 -9.73
CA ASP A 124 -23.84 -14.71 -8.94
C ASP A 124 -23.09 -15.78 -8.14
N GLN A 125 -21.75 -15.81 -8.25
CA GLN A 125 -20.92 -16.78 -7.55
C GLN A 125 -20.45 -16.21 -6.21
N ALA A 126 -20.94 -16.77 -5.12
CA ALA A 126 -20.47 -16.51 -3.77
C ALA A 126 -19.50 -17.62 -3.33
N ARG A 127 -18.45 -17.23 -2.57
CA ARG A 127 -17.51 -18.16 -1.95
C ARG A 127 -17.13 -17.67 -0.57
N SER A 128 -16.73 -18.60 0.28
CA SER A 128 -16.16 -18.32 1.59
C SER A 128 -14.90 -19.16 1.77
N PHE A 129 -13.87 -18.56 2.32
CA PHE A 129 -12.61 -19.23 2.61
C PHE A 129 -11.97 -18.68 3.89
N PRO A 130 -11.00 -19.42 4.51
CA PRO A 130 -10.41 -19.01 5.77
C PRO A 130 -9.70 -17.67 5.68
N TRP A 131 -10.00 -16.78 6.64
CA TRP A 131 -9.25 -15.56 6.85
C TRP A 131 -7.90 -15.88 7.50
N LYS A 132 -6.86 -15.15 7.07
CA LYS A 132 -5.54 -15.17 7.68
C LYS A 132 -5.11 -13.75 8.02
N ALA A 133 -4.36 -13.57 9.10
CA ALA A 133 -3.80 -12.27 9.47
C ALA A 133 -2.95 -11.71 8.32
N GLY A 134 -3.11 -10.42 8.04
CA GLY A 134 -2.44 -9.76 6.92
C GLY A 134 -3.07 -9.99 5.55
N ALA A 135 -4.28 -10.58 5.48
CA ALA A 135 -5.02 -10.69 4.22
C ALA A 135 -5.47 -9.32 3.72
N LEU A 136 -5.19 -9.04 2.45
CA LEU A 136 -5.42 -7.77 1.77
C LEU A 136 -6.24 -8.01 0.50
N ASP A 137 -6.93 -6.97 0.02
CA ASP A 137 -7.35 -6.89 -1.38
C ASP A 137 -6.26 -6.27 -2.25
N GLU A 138 -6.45 -6.20 -3.56
CA GLU A 138 -5.44 -5.73 -4.52
C GLU A 138 -5.04 -4.25 -4.29
N LEU A 139 -5.99 -3.36 -3.95
CA LEU A 139 -5.69 -1.96 -3.68
C LEU A 139 -4.95 -1.78 -2.36
N ASN A 140 -5.38 -2.50 -1.33
CA ASN A 140 -4.72 -2.48 -0.03
C ASN A 140 -3.34 -3.12 -0.07
N ALA A 141 -3.10 -4.10 -0.93
CA ALA A 141 -1.77 -4.67 -1.15
C ALA A 141 -0.80 -3.64 -1.75
N GLU A 142 -1.25 -2.83 -2.71
CA GLU A 142 -0.45 -1.72 -3.24
C GLU A 142 -0.10 -0.70 -2.15
N LEU A 143 -1.08 -0.30 -1.33
CA LEU A 143 -0.83 0.63 -0.21
C LEU A 143 0.13 0.01 0.82
N GLN A 144 -0.04 -1.27 1.18
CA GLN A 144 0.86 -1.93 2.14
C GLN A 144 2.30 -1.99 1.61
N VAL A 145 2.49 -2.28 0.33
CA VAL A 145 3.81 -2.23 -0.33
C VAL A 145 4.44 -0.84 -0.20
N ARG A 146 3.67 0.23 -0.36
CA ARG A 146 4.14 1.61 -0.22
C ARG A 146 4.55 1.91 1.22
N GLU A 147 3.76 1.49 2.20
CA GLU A 147 4.09 1.67 3.63
C GLU A 147 5.33 0.85 4.03
N ASP A 148 5.44 -0.38 3.58
CA ASP A 148 6.60 -1.22 3.85
C ASP A 148 7.88 -0.63 3.25
N LEU A 149 7.83 -0.02 2.06
CA LEU A 149 8.97 0.66 1.43
C LEU A 149 9.41 1.93 2.17
N LYS A 150 8.54 2.57 2.96
CA LYS A 150 8.90 3.70 3.83
C LYS A 150 9.70 3.26 5.07
N GLY A 151 9.58 2.01 5.48
CA GLY A 151 10.15 1.46 6.70
C GLY A 151 11.05 0.25 6.48
N ALA A 152 10.57 -0.92 6.87
CA ALA A 152 11.36 -2.16 6.91
C ALA A 152 11.69 -2.78 5.54
N GLY A 153 11.08 -2.26 4.46
CA GLY A 153 11.20 -2.83 3.12
C GLY A 153 10.13 -3.89 2.81
N LEU A 154 10.18 -4.42 1.59
CA LEU A 154 9.17 -5.37 1.11
C LEU A 154 9.20 -6.67 1.93
N LYS A 155 8.01 -7.21 2.21
CA LYS A 155 7.85 -8.55 2.81
C LYS A 155 8.18 -9.64 1.78
N SER A 156 8.47 -10.84 2.27
CA SER A 156 8.71 -12.02 1.41
C SER A 156 7.48 -12.38 0.56
N SER A 157 6.28 -12.14 1.09
CA SER A 157 5.02 -12.29 0.37
C SER A 157 3.89 -11.49 1.02
N TYR A 158 2.83 -11.26 0.27
CA TYR A 158 1.59 -10.61 0.66
C TYR A 158 0.43 -11.54 0.38
N LEU A 159 -0.46 -11.72 1.35
CA LEU A 159 -1.67 -12.52 1.17
C LEU A 159 -2.74 -11.66 0.51
N ILE A 160 -3.08 -11.96 -0.74
CA ILE A 160 -4.03 -11.18 -1.53
C ILE A 160 -5.26 -12.01 -1.82
N ALA A 161 -6.42 -11.50 -1.40
CA ALA A 161 -7.72 -12.10 -1.68
C ALA A 161 -8.26 -11.60 -3.01
N ASP A 162 -8.80 -12.53 -3.79
CA ASP A 162 -9.58 -12.25 -4.98
C ASP A 162 -10.93 -13.01 -4.96
N ALA A 163 -11.64 -13.06 -6.08
CA ALA A 163 -12.92 -13.76 -6.17
C ALA A 163 -12.80 -15.29 -5.97
N LYS A 164 -11.60 -15.87 -6.09
CA LYS A 164 -11.38 -17.33 -6.11
C LYS A 164 -10.76 -17.86 -4.82
N GLY A 165 -9.98 -17.02 -4.11
CA GLY A 165 -9.26 -17.46 -2.95
C GLY A 165 -8.36 -16.41 -2.32
N LEU A 166 -7.43 -16.87 -1.50
CA LEU A 166 -6.39 -16.09 -0.82
C LEU A 166 -5.03 -16.64 -1.23
N ASP A 167 -4.30 -15.88 -2.04
CA ASP A 167 -3.01 -16.29 -2.61
C ASP A 167 -1.85 -15.49 -2.03
N ALA A 168 -0.70 -16.15 -1.83
CA ALA A 168 0.54 -15.48 -1.49
C ALA A 168 1.20 -14.95 -2.77
N ARG A 169 1.38 -13.64 -2.87
CA ARG A 169 2.02 -12.98 -4.02
C ARG A 169 3.25 -12.20 -3.59
N ARG A 170 4.23 -12.09 -4.48
CA ARG A 170 5.49 -11.41 -4.22
C ARG A 170 5.60 -10.12 -5.00
N PHE A 171 6.02 -9.05 -4.31
CA PHE A 171 6.48 -7.83 -4.93
C PHE A 171 8.01 -7.80 -4.85
N VAL A 172 8.67 -7.56 -5.98
CA VAL A 172 10.13 -7.60 -6.09
C VAL A 172 10.64 -6.25 -6.57
N LYS A 173 11.56 -5.66 -5.81
CA LYS A 173 12.27 -4.44 -6.22
C LYS A 173 13.27 -4.77 -7.33
N GLN A 174 13.19 -4.07 -8.46
CA GLN A 174 14.05 -4.24 -9.63
C GLN A 174 14.92 -3.01 -9.94
N GLY A 175 15.31 -2.25 -8.91
CA GLY A 175 16.17 -1.08 -9.07
C GLY A 175 15.42 0.23 -9.07
N THR A 176 16.04 1.26 -9.64
CA THR A 176 15.52 2.64 -9.69
C THR A 176 15.58 3.17 -11.10
N GLU A 177 14.58 3.97 -11.48
CA GLU A 177 14.50 4.60 -12.80
C GLU A 177 13.98 6.03 -12.65
N SER A 178 14.47 6.96 -13.48
CA SER A 178 13.89 8.29 -13.59
C SER A 178 12.73 8.26 -14.60
N ILE A 179 11.53 8.61 -14.14
CA ILE A 179 10.30 8.57 -14.94
C ILE A 179 9.80 9.99 -15.16
N LYS A 180 9.67 10.39 -16.43
CA LYS A 180 9.02 11.64 -16.84
C LYS A 180 7.53 11.40 -17.06
N THR A 181 6.71 12.26 -16.45
CA THR A 181 5.24 12.27 -16.55
C THR A 181 4.75 13.69 -16.81
N PRO A 182 3.49 13.91 -17.20
CA PRO A 182 2.91 15.26 -17.25
C PRO A 182 2.93 16.01 -15.92
N ALA A 183 2.92 15.28 -14.77
CA ALA A 183 3.01 15.88 -13.44
C ALA A 183 4.44 16.24 -13.00
N GLY A 184 5.46 15.83 -13.74
CA GLY A 184 6.87 16.09 -13.43
C GLY A 184 7.78 14.89 -13.69
N THR A 185 9.04 15.04 -13.31
CA THR A 185 10.06 13.97 -13.40
C THR A 185 10.34 13.44 -11.99
N TYR A 186 10.33 12.13 -11.83
CA TYR A 186 10.44 11.46 -10.53
C TYR A 186 11.52 10.37 -10.57
N ASN A 187 12.39 10.36 -9.58
CA ASN A 187 13.22 9.20 -9.30
C ASN A 187 12.36 8.14 -8.63
N THR A 188 12.25 6.97 -9.23
CA THR A 188 11.30 5.94 -8.80
C THR A 188 12.02 4.66 -8.40
N VAL A 189 11.38 3.90 -7.52
CA VAL A 189 11.68 2.50 -7.26
C VAL A 189 10.78 1.66 -8.15
N LYS A 190 11.37 0.82 -8.99
CA LYS A 190 10.64 -0.13 -9.82
C LYS A 190 10.32 -1.38 -9.00
N VAL A 191 9.03 -1.70 -8.91
CA VAL A 191 8.53 -2.87 -8.21
C VAL A 191 7.69 -3.72 -9.16
N VAL A 192 7.92 -5.02 -9.17
CA VAL A 192 7.20 -5.98 -10.01
C VAL A 192 6.40 -6.91 -9.11
N LEU A 193 5.11 -7.03 -9.38
CA LEU A 193 4.26 -8.09 -8.83
C LEU A 193 4.47 -9.36 -9.68
N THR A 194 4.92 -10.42 -9.04
CA THR A 194 5.09 -11.71 -9.71
C THR A 194 3.75 -12.43 -9.83
N HIS A 195 3.53 -13.04 -10.98
CA HIS A 195 2.37 -13.87 -11.28
C HIS A 195 2.85 -15.30 -11.58
N ASP A 196 2.05 -16.29 -11.21
CA ASP A 196 2.37 -17.71 -11.42
C ASP A 196 2.37 -18.10 -12.90
N ASN A 197 1.72 -17.30 -13.73
CA ASN A 197 1.69 -17.49 -15.17
C ASN A 197 2.56 -16.40 -15.86
N GLY A 198 3.45 -16.83 -16.75
CA GLY A 198 4.39 -15.95 -17.44
C GLY A 198 3.75 -14.96 -18.42
N GLU A 199 2.44 -15.08 -18.70
CA GLU A 199 1.70 -14.16 -19.58
C GLU A 199 1.26 -12.88 -18.86
N LYS A 200 1.35 -12.85 -17.50
CA LYS A 200 0.96 -11.70 -16.68
C LYS A 200 2.18 -10.99 -16.12
N SER A 201 2.14 -9.67 -16.21
CA SER A 201 3.14 -8.80 -15.59
C SER A 201 2.48 -7.54 -15.06
N SER A 202 2.84 -7.15 -13.84
CA SER A 202 2.42 -5.87 -13.25
C SER A 202 3.63 -5.14 -12.72
N ILE A 203 3.92 -3.97 -13.25
CA ILE A 203 5.08 -3.15 -12.92
C ILE A 203 4.60 -1.81 -12.39
N PHE A 204 5.19 -1.40 -11.27
CA PHE A 204 4.92 -0.13 -10.60
C PHE A 204 6.21 0.68 -10.53
N TRP A 205 6.18 1.94 -10.92
CA TRP A 205 7.23 2.92 -10.69
C TRP A 205 6.77 3.84 -9.57
N LEU A 206 7.31 3.61 -8.40
CA LEU A 206 6.90 4.21 -7.14
C LEU A 206 7.82 5.38 -6.79
N ALA A 207 7.28 6.59 -6.63
CA ALA A 207 8.04 7.80 -6.31
C ALA A 207 8.17 8.02 -4.80
N PRO A 208 9.35 7.87 -4.18
CA PRO A 208 9.55 8.08 -2.75
C PRO A 208 9.10 9.48 -2.29
N GLN A 209 9.34 10.52 -3.10
CA GLN A 209 8.94 11.91 -2.81
C GLN A 209 7.43 12.15 -2.80
N LEU A 210 6.62 11.19 -3.27
CA LEU A 210 5.16 11.18 -3.21
C LEU A 210 4.63 10.03 -2.34
N ASP A 211 5.30 9.70 -1.25
CA ASP A 211 4.95 8.57 -0.37
C ASP A 211 4.85 7.24 -1.13
N TYR A 212 5.80 6.99 -2.05
CA TYR A 212 5.80 5.83 -2.94
C TYR A 212 4.53 5.69 -3.80
N LEU A 213 3.86 6.80 -4.14
CA LEU A 213 2.75 6.79 -5.10
C LEU A 213 3.24 6.24 -6.45
N PRO A 214 2.48 5.35 -7.11
CA PRO A 214 2.78 4.95 -8.48
C PRO A 214 2.65 6.15 -9.42
N VAL A 215 3.76 6.63 -10.00
CA VAL A 215 3.74 7.69 -11.03
C VAL A 215 3.58 7.11 -12.44
N LYS A 216 3.90 5.82 -12.57
CA LYS A 216 3.63 5.01 -13.75
C LYS A 216 3.30 3.60 -13.32
N MET A 217 2.39 2.96 -14.02
CA MET A 217 2.03 1.56 -13.85
C MET A 217 1.84 0.92 -15.22
N SER A 218 2.27 -0.33 -15.36
CA SER A 218 2.01 -1.16 -16.53
C SER A 218 1.49 -2.52 -16.08
N HIS A 219 0.42 -2.97 -16.67
CA HIS A 219 -0.12 -4.32 -16.49
C HIS A 219 -0.31 -4.97 -17.85
N VAL A 220 0.19 -6.19 -17.99
CA VAL A 220 0.03 -7.03 -19.19
C VAL A 220 -0.68 -8.31 -18.77
N ASP A 221 -1.65 -8.74 -19.56
CA ASP A 221 -2.36 -10.03 -19.41
C ASP A 221 -2.58 -10.61 -20.82
N GLY A 222 -1.72 -11.53 -21.22
CA GLY A 222 -1.68 -12.06 -22.58
C GLY A 222 -1.45 -10.95 -23.61
N LYS A 223 -2.43 -10.75 -24.50
CA LYS A 223 -2.39 -9.74 -25.58
C LYS A 223 -2.88 -8.35 -25.15
N THR A 224 -3.33 -8.19 -23.91
CA THR A 224 -3.86 -6.91 -23.42
C THR A 224 -2.87 -6.22 -22.51
N SER A 225 -2.78 -4.89 -22.63
CA SER A 225 -1.99 -4.08 -21.73
C SER A 225 -2.74 -2.85 -21.25
N TYR A 226 -2.51 -2.49 -19.98
CA TYR A 226 -3.03 -1.27 -19.36
C TYR A 226 -1.87 -0.47 -18.82
N ASN A 227 -1.89 0.83 -19.08
CA ASN A 227 -0.86 1.73 -18.56
C ASN A 227 -1.51 2.93 -17.88
N LEU A 228 -0.94 3.33 -16.76
CA LEU A 228 -1.25 4.58 -16.06
C LEU A 228 -0.01 5.46 -16.06
N THR A 229 -0.20 6.76 -16.32
CA THR A 229 0.86 7.76 -16.22
C THR A 229 0.32 8.96 -15.45
N LEU A 230 1.00 9.37 -14.37
CA LEU A 230 0.57 10.44 -13.48
C LEU A 230 0.46 11.77 -14.22
N THR A 231 -0.69 12.46 -14.07
CA THR A 231 -0.95 13.78 -14.64
C THR A 231 -1.09 14.88 -13.59
N SER A 232 -1.53 14.53 -12.37
CA SER A 232 -1.57 15.46 -11.23
C SER A 232 -1.59 14.72 -9.89
N TYR A 233 -1.13 15.42 -8.84
CA TYR A 233 -1.14 14.93 -7.47
C TYR A 233 -1.46 16.08 -6.51
N LYS A 234 -2.29 15.79 -5.50
CA LYS A 234 -2.64 16.70 -4.40
C LYS A 234 -2.67 15.93 -3.08
N LYS A 235 -2.10 16.48 -2.04
CA LYS A 235 -2.32 16.14 -0.62
C LYS A 235 -3.40 17.03 -0.05
#